data_8bf348e28913ea9035909fd9b46074ad
#
_entry.id   8bf348e28913ea9035909fd9b46074ad
#
_cell.length_a   1.000
_cell.length_b   1.000
_cell.length_c   1.000
_cell.angle_alpha   90.00
_cell.angle_beta   90.00
_cell.angle_gamma   90.00
#
_symmetry.space_group_name_H-M   'P 1'
#
loop_
_entity.id
_entity.type
_entity.pdbx_description
1 polymer ?
#
loop_
_entity_poly.entity_id
_entity_poly.type
_entity_poly.pdbx_seq_one_letter_code
_entity_poly.pdbx_strand_id
1 'polypeptide(L)'
;MIDFRPFYQQIATTNLSAWLETLPAQLKQWEKTTHGDYAKWAKIADFMPNSTACINLKDKVESIPTAPLSAGEQQRIVHHLKQLMPWRKGPYHLHGIHIDTEWRSDFKWDRVLPHLAPLKDRTILDVGCGSGYHMWRMVGEGAKMVVGIDPTELFLCQFEAVRKLLGNDRRANLIPLGIEEMQPLAAFDTVFSMGVLYHRKSPLDHLSQLKAQLVKGGELVLETLVIDGDVNDVLVPADRYAKMKNVYFIPSVPALINWLEKVDFKNVRCVDQAVTTLEEQRKTDWLENESLVDFLDPNDHSKTIEGLPAPKRAVILANS
;
A
#
# COMPACT_ATOMS: atom_id res chain seq x y z
N MET A 1 12.97 -18.04 5.24
CA MET A 1 11.54 -18.00 4.89
C MET A 1 10.83 -17.19 5.96
N ILE A 2 9.89 -16.31 5.57
CA ILE A 2 9.17 -15.45 6.52
C ILE A 2 8.23 -16.30 7.37
N ASP A 3 8.22 -16.05 8.68
CA ASP A 3 7.43 -16.84 9.64
C ASP A 3 6.12 -16.11 9.98
N PHE A 4 4.99 -16.67 9.56
CA PHE A 4 3.65 -16.14 9.82
C PHE A 4 3.01 -16.63 11.14
N ARG A 5 3.64 -17.57 11.85
CA ARG A 5 3.10 -18.11 13.12
C ARG A 5 2.82 -17.02 14.18
N PRO A 6 3.67 -15.98 14.34
CA PRO A 6 3.37 -14.90 15.27
C PRO A 6 2.08 -14.13 14.89
N PHE A 7 1.79 -13.97 13.59
CA PHE A 7 0.53 -13.36 13.14
C PHE A 7 -0.66 -14.27 13.45
N TYR A 8 -0.55 -15.58 13.20
CA TYR A 8 -1.62 -16.52 13.58
C TYR A 8 -1.95 -16.45 15.07
N GLN A 9 -0.92 -16.44 15.92
CA GLN A 9 -1.09 -16.30 17.37
C GLN A 9 -1.78 -14.98 17.75
N GLN A 10 -1.40 -13.89 17.08
CA GLN A 10 -1.94 -12.57 17.33
C GLN A 10 -3.43 -12.47 16.98
N ILE A 11 -3.86 -13.03 15.85
CA ILE A 11 -5.26 -12.95 15.41
C ILE A 11 -6.19 -13.99 16.06
N ALA A 12 -5.65 -15.06 16.66
CA ALA A 12 -6.42 -16.15 17.24
C ALA A 12 -7.44 -15.71 18.31
N THR A 13 -7.18 -14.59 18.98
CA THR A 13 -8.05 -14.04 20.04
C THR A 13 -8.75 -12.73 19.62
N THR A 14 -8.82 -12.46 18.33
CA THR A 14 -9.42 -11.24 17.77
C THR A 14 -10.60 -11.59 16.84
N ASN A 15 -11.28 -10.57 16.32
CA ASN A 15 -12.33 -10.72 15.31
C ASN A 15 -11.79 -11.30 13.98
N LEU A 16 -10.47 -11.36 13.80
CA LEU A 16 -9.83 -11.97 12.63
C LEU A 16 -9.63 -13.49 12.78
N SER A 17 -9.99 -14.10 13.91
CA SER A 17 -9.77 -15.54 14.18
C SER A 17 -10.39 -16.46 13.11
N ALA A 18 -11.52 -16.08 12.51
CA ALA A 18 -12.13 -16.83 11.41
C ALA A 18 -11.21 -16.99 10.19
N TRP A 19 -10.26 -16.08 10.00
CA TRP A 19 -9.29 -16.18 8.90
C TRP A 19 -8.32 -17.36 9.06
N LEU A 20 -8.12 -17.84 10.29
CA LEU A 20 -7.28 -19.02 10.54
C LEU A 20 -7.82 -20.31 9.90
N GLU A 21 -9.10 -20.36 9.51
CA GLU A 21 -9.69 -21.50 8.81
C GLU A 21 -9.09 -21.68 7.41
N THR A 22 -8.70 -20.60 6.73
CA THR A 22 -8.20 -20.63 5.35
C THR A 22 -6.76 -20.16 5.20
N LEU A 23 -6.34 -19.14 5.95
CA LEU A 23 -5.05 -18.48 5.80
C LEU A 23 -3.83 -19.42 5.86
N PRO A 24 -3.73 -20.38 6.80
CA PRO A 24 -2.56 -21.28 6.84
C PRO A 24 -2.43 -22.13 5.57
N ALA A 25 -3.55 -22.60 5.01
CA ALA A 25 -3.57 -23.38 3.79
C ALA A 25 -3.21 -22.51 2.56
N GLN A 26 -3.71 -21.29 2.50
CA GLN A 26 -3.40 -20.32 1.45
C GLN A 26 -1.91 -19.97 1.43
N LEU A 27 -1.31 -19.66 2.59
CA LEU A 27 0.11 -19.35 2.69
C LEU A 27 0.99 -20.57 2.36
N LYS A 28 0.59 -21.78 2.76
CA LYS A 28 1.27 -23.01 2.35
C LYS A 28 1.22 -23.24 0.83
N GLN A 29 0.14 -22.83 0.18
CA GLN A 29 0.03 -22.90 -1.28
C GLN A 29 0.87 -21.80 -1.94
N TRP A 30 0.82 -20.56 -1.42
CA TRP A 30 1.65 -19.46 -1.88
C TRP A 30 3.16 -19.80 -1.85
N GLU A 31 3.64 -20.43 -0.78
CA GLU A 31 5.05 -20.88 -0.66
C GLU A 31 5.54 -21.75 -1.83
N LYS A 32 4.63 -22.45 -2.52
CA LYS A 32 4.97 -23.31 -3.67
C LYS A 32 5.07 -22.56 -5.00
N THR A 33 4.51 -21.34 -5.06
CA THR A 33 4.36 -20.57 -6.30
C THR A 33 5.10 -19.23 -6.26
N THR A 34 6.04 -19.07 -5.31
CA THR A 34 6.81 -17.84 -5.13
C THR A 34 7.70 -17.52 -6.33
N HIS A 35 7.95 -16.23 -6.55
CA HIS A 35 8.89 -15.75 -7.56
C HIS A 35 10.29 -16.38 -7.39
N GLY A 36 11.00 -16.61 -8.50
CA GLY A 36 12.33 -17.24 -8.47
C GLY A 36 13.36 -16.52 -7.59
N ASP A 37 13.27 -15.20 -7.47
CA ASP A 37 14.15 -14.39 -6.62
C ASP A 37 13.71 -14.30 -5.15
N TYR A 38 12.53 -14.82 -4.77
CA TYR A 38 11.99 -14.72 -3.41
C TYR A 38 12.96 -15.20 -2.34
N ALA A 39 13.59 -16.36 -2.56
CA ALA A 39 14.55 -16.92 -1.60
C ALA A 39 15.74 -15.97 -1.35
N LYS A 40 16.22 -15.28 -2.40
CA LYS A 40 17.26 -14.25 -2.30
C LYS A 40 16.78 -13.04 -1.51
N TRP A 41 15.59 -12.50 -1.83
CA TRP A 41 15.05 -11.33 -1.14
C TRP A 41 14.73 -11.61 0.33
N ALA A 42 14.15 -12.78 0.63
CA ALA A 42 13.87 -13.21 2.00
C ALA A 42 15.15 -13.34 2.83
N LYS A 43 16.23 -13.88 2.25
CA LYS A 43 17.53 -13.96 2.89
C LYS A 43 18.10 -12.56 3.18
N ILE A 44 17.94 -11.62 2.27
CA ILE A 44 18.36 -10.22 2.46
C ILE A 44 17.58 -9.60 3.63
N ALA A 45 16.25 -9.76 3.68
CA ALA A 45 15.44 -9.30 4.80
C ALA A 45 15.89 -9.93 6.13
N ASP A 46 16.28 -11.21 6.13
CA ASP A 46 16.80 -11.89 7.32
C ASP A 46 18.14 -11.33 7.82
N PHE A 47 18.98 -10.81 6.96
CA PHE A 47 20.25 -10.17 7.33
C PHE A 47 20.10 -8.81 8.02
N MET A 48 18.92 -8.19 7.95
CA MET A 48 18.70 -6.93 8.66
C MET A 48 18.85 -7.15 10.17
N PRO A 49 19.53 -6.23 10.87
CA PRO A 49 19.73 -6.36 12.31
C PRO A 49 18.40 -6.26 13.08
N ASN A 50 18.24 -7.12 14.07
CA ASN A 50 17.20 -6.95 15.08
C ASN A 50 17.72 -5.93 16.10
N SER A 51 17.48 -4.65 15.85
CA SER A 51 17.96 -3.59 16.73
C SER A 51 16.81 -2.99 17.53
N THR A 52 17.09 -2.64 18.79
CA THR A 52 16.23 -1.73 19.54
C THR A 52 16.40 -0.33 18.96
N ALA A 53 15.29 0.35 18.72
CA ALA A 53 15.29 1.68 18.13
C ALA A 53 14.22 2.58 18.77
N CYS A 54 14.49 3.86 18.85
CA CYS A 54 13.46 4.88 19.01
C CYS A 54 12.77 5.07 17.67
N ILE A 55 11.45 4.94 17.63
CA ILE A 55 10.66 5.04 16.39
C ILE A 55 9.77 6.29 16.40
N ASN A 56 9.69 6.98 15.25
CA ASN A 56 8.70 8.01 14.98
C ASN A 56 7.90 7.56 13.73
N LEU A 57 6.62 7.27 13.93
CA LEU A 57 5.72 6.81 12.86
C LEU A 57 4.62 7.83 12.58
N LYS A 58 4.49 8.87 13.43
CA LYS A 58 3.45 9.88 13.30
C LYS A 58 3.79 10.92 12.22
N ASP A 59 4.98 11.47 12.26
CA ASP A 59 5.39 12.51 11.30
C ASP A 59 6.07 11.90 10.07
N LYS A 60 6.83 10.83 10.26
CA LYS A 60 7.58 10.11 9.21
C LYS A 60 7.80 8.65 9.63
N VAL A 61 8.20 7.79 8.70
CA VAL A 61 8.60 6.42 9.05
C VAL A 61 10.10 6.44 9.36
N GLU A 62 10.42 6.58 10.65
CA GLU A 62 11.79 6.75 11.13
C GLU A 62 12.14 5.80 12.27
N SER A 63 13.38 5.32 12.25
CA SER A 63 14.01 4.65 13.39
C SER A 63 15.41 5.18 13.64
N ILE A 64 15.73 5.41 14.92
CA ILE A 64 17.06 5.79 15.42
C ILE A 64 17.54 4.66 16.32
N PRO A 65 18.64 3.98 16.00
CA PRO A 65 19.15 2.88 16.82
C PRO A 65 19.57 3.40 18.21
N THR A 66 19.28 2.65 19.26
CA THR A 66 19.64 3.04 20.64
C THR A 66 21.16 3.03 20.86
N ALA A 67 21.90 2.21 20.12
CA ALA A 67 23.34 2.23 20.06
C ALA A 67 23.80 2.69 18.66
N PRO A 68 24.73 3.65 18.53
CA PRO A 68 25.22 4.11 17.24
C PRO A 68 25.77 2.94 16.41
N LEU A 69 25.41 2.90 15.13
CA LEU A 69 25.99 1.97 14.19
C LEU A 69 27.40 2.44 13.78
N SER A 70 28.33 1.51 13.63
CA SER A 70 29.59 1.78 12.95
C SER A 70 29.33 2.08 11.46
N ALA A 71 30.26 2.80 10.80
CA ALA A 71 30.18 3.07 9.37
C ALA A 71 30.09 1.79 8.54
N GLY A 72 30.77 0.73 8.94
CA GLY A 72 30.73 -0.57 8.25
C GLY A 72 29.38 -1.29 8.38
N GLU A 73 28.71 -1.16 9.53
CA GLU A 73 27.35 -1.70 9.72
C GLU A 73 26.34 -0.93 8.89
N GLN A 74 26.40 0.40 8.89
CA GLN A 74 25.52 1.23 8.07
C GLN A 74 25.69 0.94 6.57
N GLN A 75 26.93 0.83 6.08
CA GLN A 75 27.19 0.45 4.69
C GLN A 75 26.63 -0.93 4.33
N ARG A 76 26.74 -1.92 5.22
CA ARG A 76 26.14 -3.25 4.99
C ARG A 76 24.62 -3.19 4.91
N ILE A 77 23.95 -2.43 5.78
CA ILE A 77 22.51 -2.24 5.70
C ILE A 77 22.11 -1.59 4.37
N VAL A 78 22.78 -0.50 3.98
CA VAL A 78 22.55 0.17 2.67
C VAL A 78 22.72 -0.81 1.51
N HIS A 79 23.82 -1.60 1.51
CA HIS A 79 24.09 -2.60 0.47
C HIS A 79 22.94 -3.61 0.35
N HIS A 80 22.41 -4.11 1.47
CA HIS A 80 21.31 -5.05 1.46
C HIS A 80 19.99 -4.40 1.03
N LEU A 81 19.67 -3.20 1.52
CA LEU A 81 18.46 -2.46 1.12
C LEU A 81 18.47 -2.15 -0.39
N LYS A 82 19.64 -1.85 -0.97
CA LYS A 82 19.80 -1.65 -2.43
C LYS A 82 19.51 -2.93 -3.24
N GLN A 83 19.77 -4.12 -2.70
CA GLN A 83 19.41 -5.37 -3.36
C GLN A 83 17.89 -5.68 -3.35
N LEU A 84 17.11 -4.93 -2.59
CA LEU A 84 15.64 -4.99 -2.58
C LEU A 84 15.01 -3.88 -3.45
N MET A 85 15.77 -3.20 -4.29
CA MET A 85 15.23 -2.23 -5.26
C MET A 85 14.30 -2.92 -6.28
N PRO A 86 13.32 -2.18 -6.86
CA PRO A 86 13.02 -0.76 -6.69
C PRO A 86 12.17 -0.46 -5.44
N TRP A 87 12.48 0.67 -4.76
CA TRP A 87 11.70 1.17 -3.64
C TRP A 87 10.66 2.18 -4.14
N ARG A 88 9.39 1.78 -4.15
CA ARG A 88 8.34 2.60 -4.73
C ARG A 88 7.65 3.53 -3.73
N LYS A 89 7.20 3.04 -2.58
CA LYS A 89 6.46 3.83 -1.56
C LYS A 89 7.38 4.21 -0.40
N GLY A 90 7.31 5.47 0.07
CA GLY A 90 8.10 6.00 1.18
C GLY A 90 7.92 7.52 1.31
N PRO A 91 8.93 8.29 1.78
CA PRO A 91 10.29 7.88 2.12
C PRO A 91 10.45 7.19 3.47
N TYR A 92 11.55 6.48 3.66
CA TYR A 92 11.91 5.90 4.96
C TYR A 92 13.21 6.53 5.49
N HIS A 93 13.29 6.68 6.80
CA HIS A 93 14.49 7.16 7.51
C HIS A 93 14.90 6.12 8.56
N LEU A 94 15.71 5.15 8.17
CA LEU A 94 16.00 3.99 8.99
C LEU A 94 17.47 3.97 9.41
N HIS A 95 17.74 4.10 10.71
CA HIS A 95 19.09 4.06 11.28
C HIS A 95 20.07 5.06 10.61
N GLY A 96 19.58 6.27 10.30
CA GLY A 96 20.36 7.30 9.60
C GLY A 96 20.45 7.10 8.08
N ILE A 97 19.80 6.07 7.53
CA ILE A 97 19.73 5.81 6.09
C ILE A 97 18.42 6.41 5.56
N HIS A 98 18.53 7.30 4.58
CA HIS A 98 17.39 7.84 3.86
C HIS A 98 17.12 7.00 2.61
N ILE A 99 15.99 6.30 2.57
CA ILE A 99 15.48 5.60 1.38
C ILE A 99 14.54 6.57 0.67
N ASP A 100 15.08 7.30 -0.29
CA ASP A 100 14.36 8.27 -1.12
C ASP A 100 13.63 7.55 -2.25
N THR A 101 12.39 7.16 -1.98
CA THR A 101 11.58 6.29 -2.85
C THR A 101 11.01 7.04 -4.06
N GLU A 102 10.52 6.29 -5.07
CA GLU A 102 9.84 6.85 -6.25
C GLU A 102 8.72 7.81 -5.86
N TRP A 103 7.84 7.37 -4.97
CA TRP A 103 6.70 8.14 -4.51
C TRP A 103 6.98 8.82 -3.17
N ARG A 104 6.63 10.10 -3.10
CA ARG A 104 6.42 10.83 -1.86
C ARG A 104 5.05 10.43 -1.31
N SER A 105 5.00 9.23 -0.73
CA SER A 105 3.76 8.68 -0.14
C SER A 105 3.31 9.45 1.10
N ASP A 106 4.23 10.20 1.71
CA ASP A 106 3.94 11.20 2.76
C ASP A 106 2.99 12.30 2.25
N PHE A 107 3.18 12.82 1.03
CA PHE A 107 2.28 13.82 0.44
C PHE A 107 0.84 13.29 0.33
N LYS A 108 0.68 12.03 -0.11
CA LYS A 108 -0.63 11.39 -0.14
C LYS A 108 -1.21 11.23 1.26
N TRP A 109 -0.40 10.79 2.23
CA TRP A 109 -0.85 10.62 3.61
C TRP A 109 -1.35 11.93 4.20
N ASP A 110 -0.61 13.02 3.99
CA ASP A 110 -0.95 14.35 4.51
C ASP A 110 -2.25 14.91 3.89
N ARG A 111 -2.58 14.54 2.63
CA ARG A 111 -3.87 14.88 2.00
C ARG A 111 -5.02 14.02 2.53
N VAL A 112 -4.77 12.75 2.87
CA VAL A 112 -5.80 11.80 3.29
C VAL A 112 -6.13 11.95 4.77
N LEU A 113 -5.11 12.02 5.61
CA LEU A 113 -5.22 11.96 7.08
C LEU A 113 -6.26 12.95 7.68
N PRO A 114 -6.35 14.23 7.26
CA PRO A 114 -7.29 15.19 7.86
C PRO A 114 -8.78 14.83 7.68
N HIS A 115 -9.09 13.92 6.76
CA HIS A 115 -10.46 13.54 6.41
C HIS A 115 -10.91 12.23 7.06
N LEU A 116 -9.97 11.47 7.63
CA LEU A 116 -10.23 10.14 8.22
C LEU A 116 -10.95 10.24 9.56
N ALA A 117 -11.78 9.28 9.85
CA ALA A 117 -12.15 9.01 11.24
C ALA A 117 -10.89 8.59 12.03
N PRO A 118 -10.79 8.92 13.34
CA PRO A 118 -9.60 8.61 14.13
C PRO A 118 -9.20 7.14 14.03
N LEU A 119 -7.94 6.87 13.68
CA LEU A 119 -7.43 5.50 13.51
C LEU A 119 -7.06 4.82 14.82
N LYS A 120 -7.02 5.58 15.93
CA LYS A 120 -6.67 5.05 17.25
C LYS A 120 -7.55 3.85 17.62
N ASP A 121 -6.91 2.81 18.10
CA ASP A 121 -7.51 1.55 18.57
C ASP A 121 -8.25 0.73 17.49
N ARG A 122 -8.18 1.13 16.20
CA ARG A 122 -8.81 0.42 15.08
C ARG A 122 -7.98 -0.77 14.60
N THR A 123 -8.69 -1.78 14.11
CA THR A 123 -8.14 -2.85 13.27
C THR A 123 -8.32 -2.46 11.80
N ILE A 124 -7.22 -2.36 11.06
CA ILE A 124 -7.18 -1.76 9.72
C ILE A 124 -6.70 -2.79 8.70
N LEU A 125 -7.33 -2.82 7.52
CA LEU A 125 -6.83 -3.54 6.34
C LEU A 125 -6.31 -2.53 5.31
N ASP A 126 -5.10 -2.74 4.79
CA ASP A 126 -4.51 -1.99 3.67
C ASP A 126 -4.35 -2.90 2.45
N VAL A 127 -5.22 -2.73 1.45
CA VAL A 127 -5.26 -3.56 0.23
C VAL A 127 -4.36 -2.96 -0.84
N GLY A 128 -3.38 -3.75 -1.32
CA GLY A 128 -2.32 -3.27 -2.20
C GLY A 128 -1.32 -2.37 -1.45
N CYS A 129 -0.96 -2.81 -0.24
CA CYS A 129 -0.14 -2.02 0.67
C CYS A 129 1.28 -1.73 0.16
N GLY A 130 1.75 -2.46 -0.87
CA GLY A 130 3.14 -2.38 -1.32
C GLY A 130 4.12 -2.72 -0.21
N SER A 131 5.21 -1.94 -0.07
CA SER A 131 6.19 -2.13 1.00
C SER A 131 5.73 -1.68 2.40
N GLY A 132 4.44 -1.33 2.57
CA GLY A 132 3.82 -1.05 3.88
C GLY A 132 4.05 0.35 4.44
N TYR A 133 4.45 1.34 3.63
CA TYR A 133 4.68 2.71 4.14
C TYR A 133 3.47 3.27 4.90
N HIS A 134 2.29 3.22 4.29
CA HIS A 134 1.08 3.74 4.93
C HIS A 134 0.67 2.92 6.16
N MET A 135 0.94 1.61 6.18
CA MET A 135 0.69 0.77 7.37
C MET A 135 1.44 1.30 8.60
N TRP A 136 2.71 1.71 8.43
CA TRP A 136 3.49 2.30 9.51
C TRP A 136 2.95 3.66 9.94
N ARG A 137 2.46 4.49 9.00
CA ARG A 137 1.80 5.76 9.32
C ARG A 137 0.49 5.53 10.11
N MET A 138 -0.31 4.52 9.74
CA MET A 138 -1.52 4.12 10.49
C MET A 138 -1.18 3.67 11.92
N VAL A 139 -0.10 2.91 12.09
CA VAL A 139 0.42 2.56 13.43
C VAL A 139 0.82 3.81 14.21
N GLY A 140 1.43 4.80 13.55
CA GLY A 140 1.77 6.10 14.13
C GLY A 140 0.56 6.89 14.63
N GLU A 141 -0.59 6.75 13.98
CA GLU A 141 -1.88 7.33 14.40
C GLU A 141 -2.59 6.50 15.49
N GLY A 142 -1.92 5.49 16.04
CA GLY A 142 -2.42 4.70 17.17
C GLY A 142 -3.30 3.52 16.78
N ALA A 143 -3.27 3.06 15.53
CA ALA A 143 -3.99 1.85 15.14
C ALA A 143 -3.59 0.66 16.04
N LYS A 144 -4.59 -0.12 16.46
CA LYS A 144 -4.38 -1.32 17.29
C LYS A 144 -3.65 -2.40 16.53
N MET A 145 -4.06 -2.62 15.29
CA MET A 145 -3.48 -3.59 14.37
C MET A 145 -3.69 -3.12 12.93
N VAL A 146 -2.67 -3.23 12.10
CA VAL A 146 -2.75 -2.99 10.65
C VAL A 146 -2.34 -4.27 9.93
N VAL A 147 -3.23 -4.79 9.11
CA VAL A 147 -2.97 -5.91 8.21
C VAL A 147 -2.86 -5.35 6.80
N GLY A 148 -1.73 -5.54 6.16
CA GLY A 148 -1.56 -5.25 4.73
C GLY A 148 -1.67 -6.52 3.91
N ILE A 149 -2.26 -6.44 2.74
CA ILE A 149 -2.20 -7.51 1.74
C ILE A 149 -1.61 -6.98 0.43
N ASP A 150 -0.66 -7.73 -0.11
CA ASP A 150 -0.07 -7.46 -1.43
C ASP A 150 0.58 -8.74 -1.96
N PRO A 151 0.26 -9.22 -3.17
CA PRO A 151 0.78 -10.49 -3.69
C PRO A 151 2.26 -10.43 -4.09
N THR A 152 2.90 -9.25 -4.04
CA THR A 152 4.28 -9.04 -4.52
C THR A 152 5.30 -9.42 -3.46
N GLU A 153 6.04 -10.51 -3.65
CA GLU A 153 7.01 -11.03 -2.67
C GLU A 153 8.16 -10.06 -2.38
N LEU A 154 8.56 -9.24 -3.35
CA LEU A 154 9.56 -8.20 -3.12
C LEU A 154 9.08 -7.20 -2.08
N PHE A 155 7.82 -6.78 -2.15
CA PHE A 155 7.23 -5.84 -1.16
C PHE A 155 7.13 -6.47 0.23
N LEU A 156 6.80 -7.75 0.32
CA LEU A 156 6.84 -8.50 1.57
C LEU A 156 8.27 -8.49 2.17
N CYS A 157 9.29 -8.73 1.37
CA CYS A 157 10.68 -8.72 1.83
C CYS A 157 11.17 -7.31 2.22
N GLN A 158 10.74 -6.27 1.50
CA GLN A 158 10.98 -4.88 1.87
C GLN A 158 10.31 -4.54 3.20
N PHE A 159 9.04 -4.93 3.37
CA PHE A 159 8.30 -4.73 4.62
C PHE A 159 9.00 -5.40 5.81
N GLU A 160 9.44 -6.65 5.66
CA GLU A 160 10.15 -7.39 6.71
C GLU A 160 11.49 -6.74 7.07
N ALA A 161 12.24 -6.24 6.07
CA ALA A 161 13.47 -5.51 6.29
C ALA A 161 13.22 -4.21 7.08
N VAL A 162 12.20 -3.43 6.69
CA VAL A 162 11.78 -2.22 7.41
C VAL A 162 11.33 -2.54 8.83
N ARG A 163 10.51 -3.59 9.02
CA ARG A 163 10.01 -4.00 10.34
C ARG A 163 11.15 -4.33 11.31
N LYS A 164 12.19 -5.04 10.86
CA LYS A 164 13.37 -5.32 11.69
C LYS A 164 14.10 -4.04 12.12
N LEU A 165 14.25 -3.10 11.21
CA LEU A 165 14.87 -1.80 11.48
C LEU A 165 13.97 -0.87 12.33
N LEU A 166 12.67 -1.16 12.43
CA LEU A 166 11.71 -0.52 13.35
C LEU A 166 11.54 -1.30 14.67
N GLY A 167 12.49 -2.16 15.03
CA GLY A 167 12.45 -2.88 16.32
C GLY A 167 11.46 -4.05 16.36
N ASN A 168 11.13 -4.65 15.24
CA ASN A 168 10.18 -5.78 15.09
C ASN A 168 8.75 -5.48 15.59
N ASP A 169 8.27 -4.28 15.39
CA ASP A 169 6.90 -3.91 15.75
C ASP A 169 5.87 -4.82 15.04
N ARG A 170 5.07 -5.52 15.84
CA ARG A 170 4.06 -6.48 15.37
C ARG A 170 2.66 -5.89 15.23
N ARG A 171 2.49 -4.60 15.42
CA ARG A 171 1.20 -3.94 15.15
C ARG A 171 0.88 -3.88 13.65
N ALA A 172 1.90 -3.95 12.79
CA ALA A 172 1.73 -4.10 11.34
C ALA A 172 2.18 -5.48 10.88
N ASN A 173 1.38 -6.12 10.01
CA ASN A 173 1.70 -7.42 9.42
C ASN A 173 1.29 -7.41 7.95
N LEU A 174 2.19 -7.85 7.05
CA LEU A 174 1.93 -7.97 5.62
C LEU A 174 1.74 -9.45 5.26
N ILE A 175 0.66 -9.73 4.53
CA ILE A 175 0.27 -11.06 4.07
C ILE A 175 0.32 -11.07 2.54
N PRO A 176 1.04 -12.02 1.90
CA PRO A 176 1.25 -12.05 0.45
C PRO A 176 0.05 -12.65 -0.30
N LEU A 177 -1.11 -12.02 -0.17
CA LEU A 177 -2.36 -12.42 -0.83
C LEU A 177 -2.98 -11.23 -1.56
N GLY A 178 -3.77 -11.52 -2.60
CA GLY A 178 -4.71 -10.59 -3.20
C GLY A 178 -6.04 -10.55 -2.42
N ILE A 179 -6.81 -9.45 -2.59
CA ILE A 179 -8.15 -9.35 -1.96
C ILE A 179 -9.10 -10.44 -2.44
N GLU A 180 -8.94 -10.92 -3.67
CA GLU A 180 -9.71 -11.99 -4.28
C GLU A 180 -9.50 -13.36 -3.61
N GLU A 181 -8.44 -13.50 -2.85
CA GLU A 181 -8.12 -14.72 -2.09
C GLU A 181 -8.68 -14.67 -0.67
N MET A 182 -9.12 -13.49 -0.21
CA MET A 182 -9.68 -13.34 1.13
C MET A 182 -11.15 -13.76 1.19
N GLN A 183 -11.49 -14.54 2.20
CA GLN A 183 -12.90 -14.73 2.56
C GLN A 183 -13.48 -13.45 3.17
N PRO A 184 -14.82 -13.23 3.11
CA PRO A 184 -15.46 -12.15 3.85
C PRO A 184 -15.22 -12.29 5.35
N LEU A 185 -14.54 -11.32 5.97
CA LEU A 185 -14.24 -11.35 7.41
C LEU A 185 -15.16 -10.43 8.22
N ALA A 186 -15.63 -9.33 7.64
CA ALA A 186 -16.44 -8.31 8.33
C ALA A 186 -15.85 -7.89 9.70
N ALA A 187 -14.51 -7.71 9.76
CA ALA A 187 -13.75 -7.61 11.00
C ALA A 187 -12.85 -6.37 11.08
N PHE A 188 -12.78 -5.55 10.02
CA PHE A 188 -11.96 -4.35 9.97
C PHE A 188 -12.80 -3.09 10.18
N ASP A 189 -12.32 -2.21 11.06
CA ASP A 189 -12.95 -0.90 11.32
C ASP A 189 -12.74 0.06 10.17
N THR A 190 -11.59 -0.06 9.48
CA THR A 190 -11.25 0.75 8.30
C THR A 190 -10.56 -0.15 7.26
N VAL A 191 -10.93 0.03 6.00
CA VAL A 191 -10.27 -0.61 4.85
C VAL A 191 -9.72 0.46 3.93
N PHE A 192 -8.41 0.40 3.67
CA PHE A 192 -7.74 1.23 2.68
C PHE A 192 -7.55 0.45 1.38
N SER A 193 -7.76 1.11 0.25
CA SER A 193 -7.39 0.62 -1.09
C SER A 193 -6.91 1.81 -1.90
N MET A 194 -5.59 2.03 -1.90
CA MET A 194 -4.98 3.21 -2.51
C MET A 194 -4.07 2.83 -3.68
N GLY A 195 -4.51 3.13 -4.90
CA GLY A 195 -3.77 2.83 -6.14
C GLY A 195 -4.01 1.41 -6.68
N VAL A 196 -5.18 0.81 -6.44
CA VAL A 196 -5.49 -0.57 -6.83
C VAL A 196 -6.64 -0.68 -7.82
N LEU A 197 -7.71 0.10 -7.66
CA LEU A 197 -8.97 -0.08 -8.39
C LEU A 197 -8.79 -0.09 -9.91
N TYR A 198 -7.98 0.80 -10.46
CA TYR A 198 -7.72 0.88 -11.90
C TYR A 198 -6.97 -0.33 -12.48
N HIS A 199 -6.37 -1.16 -11.62
CA HIS A 199 -5.75 -2.43 -12.00
C HIS A 199 -6.73 -3.61 -11.97
N ARG A 200 -8.00 -3.38 -11.61
CA ARG A 200 -8.99 -4.45 -11.47
C ARG A 200 -9.84 -4.56 -12.72
N LYS A 201 -9.96 -5.78 -13.25
CA LYS A 201 -10.81 -6.08 -14.43
C LYS A 201 -12.30 -5.98 -14.13
N SER A 202 -12.68 -6.16 -12.86
CA SER A 202 -14.05 -5.97 -12.37
C SER A 202 -14.02 -4.98 -11.20
N PRO A 203 -14.20 -3.67 -11.44
CA PRO A 203 -14.15 -2.67 -10.38
C PRO A 203 -15.27 -2.84 -9.35
N LEU A 204 -16.48 -3.23 -9.75
CA LEU A 204 -17.60 -3.44 -8.83
C LEU A 204 -17.36 -4.65 -7.91
N ASP A 205 -16.78 -5.74 -8.44
CA ASP A 205 -16.41 -6.88 -7.59
C ASP A 205 -15.35 -6.49 -6.57
N HIS A 206 -14.36 -5.71 -6.99
CA HIS A 206 -13.34 -5.20 -6.07
C HIS A 206 -13.96 -4.36 -4.93
N LEU A 207 -14.85 -3.43 -5.27
CA LEU A 207 -15.56 -2.63 -4.27
C LEU A 207 -16.39 -3.50 -3.33
N SER A 208 -17.07 -4.53 -3.83
CA SER A 208 -17.82 -5.50 -3.03
C SER A 208 -16.90 -6.32 -2.11
N GLN A 209 -15.72 -6.73 -2.60
CA GLN A 209 -14.70 -7.41 -1.80
C GLN A 209 -14.19 -6.54 -0.65
N LEU A 210 -13.92 -5.25 -0.92
CA LEU A 210 -13.52 -4.29 0.13
C LEU A 210 -14.61 -4.15 1.19
N LYS A 211 -15.88 -4.00 0.77
CA LYS A 211 -17.02 -3.89 1.68
C LYS A 211 -17.17 -5.13 2.57
N ALA A 212 -16.97 -6.31 2.01
CA ALA A 212 -17.09 -7.59 2.73
C ALA A 212 -16.05 -7.74 3.87
N GLN A 213 -15.00 -6.95 3.88
CA GLN A 213 -14.01 -6.94 4.97
C GLN A 213 -14.39 -6.01 6.13
N LEU A 214 -15.23 -5.00 5.88
CA LEU A 214 -15.61 -3.99 6.86
C LEU A 214 -16.63 -4.50 7.88
N VAL A 215 -16.46 -4.10 9.13
CA VAL A 215 -17.54 -4.17 10.12
C VAL A 215 -18.70 -3.27 9.68
N LYS A 216 -19.90 -3.52 10.19
CA LYS A 216 -21.06 -2.65 9.93
C LYS A 216 -20.76 -1.21 10.35
N GLY A 217 -20.93 -0.27 9.43
CA GLY A 217 -20.60 1.15 9.61
C GLY A 217 -19.10 1.46 9.54
N GLY A 218 -18.25 0.49 9.22
CA GLY A 218 -16.82 0.69 9.00
C GLY A 218 -16.54 1.61 7.82
N GLU A 219 -15.35 2.20 7.79
CA GLU A 219 -14.94 3.22 6.82
C GLU A 219 -14.08 2.64 5.70
N LEU A 220 -14.45 2.91 4.45
CA LEU A 220 -13.60 2.72 3.28
C LEU A 220 -12.84 4.00 2.97
N VAL A 221 -11.53 3.87 2.73
CA VAL A 221 -10.64 4.90 2.19
C VAL A 221 -10.14 4.42 0.83
N LEU A 222 -10.72 4.96 -0.23
CA LEU A 222 -10.41 4.57 -1.61
C LEU A 222 -9.67 5.69 -2.32
N GLU A 223 -8.49 5.40 -2.87
CA GLU A 223 -7.81 6.32 -3.78
C GLU A 223 -7.56 5.63 -5.12
N THR A 224 -7.91 6.30 -6.21
CA THR A 224 -7.75 5.75 -7.55
C THR A 224 -7.49 6.84 -8.60
N LEU A 225 -7.05 6.42 -9.78
CA LEU A 225 -7.02 7.29 -10.96
C LEU A 225 -8.45 7.71 -11.33
N VAL A 226 -8.60 8.96 -11.75
CA VAL A 226 -9.85 9.53 -12.24
C VAL A 226 -9.63 10.42 -13.46
N ILE A 227 -10.70 10.64 -14.24
CA ILE A 227 -10.77 11.66 -15.28
C ILE A 227 -11.80 12.74 -14.93
N ASP A 228 -11.73 13.88 -15.61
CA ASP A 228 -12.81 14.86 -15.59
C ASP A 228 -14.00 14.32 -16.43
N GLY A 229 -15.21 14.57 -15.97
CA GLY A 229 -16.40 14.10 -16.63
C GLY A 229 -17.62 13.97 -15.71
N ASP A 230 -18.73 13.49 -16.27
CA ASP A 230 -19.99 13.25 -15.55
C ASP A 230 -20.14 11.78 -15.11
N VAL A 231 -21.32 11.41 -14.64
CA VAL A 231 -21.63 10.07 -14.10
C VAL A 231 -21.50 8.93 -15.14
N ASN A 232 -21.44 9.25 -16.42
CA ASN A 232 -21.34 8.28 -17.51
C ASN A 232 -19.91 8.17 -18.06
N ASP A 233 -19.00 9.03 -17.65
CA ASP A 233 -17.65 9.08 -18.19
C ASP A 233 -16.71 8.10 -17.52
N VAL A 234 -16.20 7.17 -18.31
CA VAL A 234 -15.21 6.18 -17.91
C VAL A 234 -14.22 5.98 -19.05
N LEU A 235 -12.95 6.28 -18.81
CA LEU A 235 -11.88 5.99 -19.76
C LEU A 235 -11.46 4.53 -19.65
N VAL A 236 -11.52 3.82 -20.78
CA VAL A 236 -11.01 2.46 -20.97
C VAL A 236 -9.82 2.56 -21.93
N PRO A 237 -8.57 2.52 -21.46
CA PRO A 237 -7.42 2.60 -22.34
C PRO A 237 -7.39 1.43 -23.34
N ALA A 238 -7.13 1.73 -24.61
CA ALA A 238 -7.13 0.70 -25.67
C ALA A 238 -5.95 -0.27 -25.53
N ASP A 239 -4.78 0.18 -25.05
CA ASP A 239 -3.57 -0.63 -24.80
C ASP A 239 -2.95 -0.25 -23.45
N ARG A 240 -2.35 0.93 -23.34
CA ARG A 240 -1.61 1.38 -22.15
C ARG A 240 -2.15 2.71 -21.64
N TYR A 241 -1.91 2.96 -20.38
CA TYR A 241 -2.05 4.25 -19.74
C TYR A 241 -0.79 4.57 -18.96
N ALA A 242 -0.11 5.65 -19.27
CA ALA A 242 1.16 6.01 -18.66
C ALA A 242 2.15 4.82 -18.64
N LYS A 243 2.32 4.15 -19.77
CA LYS A 243 3.08 2.91 -20.03
C LYS A 243 2.60 1.66 -19.28
N MET A 244 1.63 1.77 -18.38
CA MET A 244 1.05 0.63 -17.68
C MET A 244 0.09 -0.17 -18.59
N LYS A 245 0.30 -1.48 -18.70
CA LYS A 245 -0.54 -2.40 -19.48
C LYS A 245 -1.79 -2.87 -18.73
N ASN A 246 -1.81 -2.75 -17.42
CA ASN A 246 -2.81 -3.30 -16.53
C ASN A 246 -3.71 -2.22 -15.92
N VAL A 247 -4.01 -1.17 -16.69
CA VAL A 247 -5.04 -0.17 -16.36
C VAL A 247 -6.28 -0.47 -17.19
N TYR A 248 -7.39 -0.77 -16.50
CA TYR A 248 -8.61 -1.22 -17.17
C TYR A 248 -9.70 -0.17 -17.19
N PHE A 249 -9.92 0.53 -16.08
CA PHE A 249 -11.01 1.52 -15.97
C PHE A 249 -10.52 2.73 -15.17
N ILE A 250 -10.72 3.92 -15.72
CA ILE A 250 -10.46 5.19 -15.05
C ILE A 250 -11.78 6.00 -15.08
N PRO A 251 -12.58 5.96 -14.00
CA PRO A 251 -13.86 6.65 -13.94
C PRO A 251 -13.69 8.15 -13.71
N SER A 252 -14.71 8.92 -14.03
CA SER A 252 -14.89 10.24 -13.42
C SER A 252 -15.25 10.11 -11.93
N VAL A 253 -15.09 11.18 -11.17
CA VAL A 253 -15.49 11.18 -9.74
C VAL A 253 -17.00 10.89 -9.58
N PRO A 254 -17.93 11.49 -10.36
CA PRO A 254 -19.34 11.13 -10.29
C PRO A 254 -19.63 9.66 -10.64
N ALA A 255 -18.92 9.10 -11.64
CA ALA A 255 -19.06 7.67 -11.99
C ALA A 255 -18.57 6.77 -10.85
N LEU A 256 -17.45 7.11 -10.21
CA LEU A 256 -16.90 6.36 -9.07
C LEU A 256 -17.85 6.38 -7.86
N ILE A 257 -18.44 7.54 -7.56
CA ILE A 257 -19.45 7.66 -6.50
C ILE A 257 -20.65 6.75 -6.80
N ASN A 258 -21.17 6.79 -8.04
CA ASN A 258 -22.28 5.92 -8.47
C ASN A 258 -21.92 4.43 -8.35
N TRP A 259 -20.67 4.02 -8.65
CA TRP A 259 -20.24 2.63 -8.48
C TRP A 259 -20.26 2.20 -7.00
N LEU A 260 -19.79 3.05 -6.10
CA LEU A 260 -19.80 2.78 -4.65
C LEU A 260 -21.23 2.68 -4.12
N GLU A 261 -22.14 3.59 -4.52
CA GLU A 261 -23.54 3.55 -4.15
C GLU A 261 -24.25 2.29 -4.67
N LYS A 262 -23.92 1.84 -5.89
CA LYS A 262 -24.46 0.60 -6.47
C LYS A 262 -24.07 -0.67 -5.70
N VAL A 263 -22.92 -0.67 -5.03
CA VAL A 263 -22.52 -1.77 -4.13
C VAL A 263 -22.88 -1.46 -2.66
N ASP A 264 -23.85 -0.56 -2.46
CA ASP A 264 -24.46 -0.21 -1.17
C ASP A 264 -23.53 0.46 -0.16
N PHE A 265 -22.45 1.11 -0.56
CA PHE A 265 -21.75 2.04 0.33
C PHE A 265 -22.62 3.27 0.60
N LYS A 266 -22.49 3.83 1.80
CA LYS A 266 -23.23 5.01 2.28
C LYS A 266 -22.26 6.17 2.54
N ASN A 267 -22.80 7.39 2.63
CA ASN A 267 -22.03 8.59 2.94
C ASN A 267 -20.81 8.78 2.00
N VAL A 268 -20.97 8.39 0.74
CA VAL A 268 -19.90 8.45 -0.26
C VAL A 268 -19.56 9.91 -0.56
N ARG A 269 -18.28 10.29 -0.36
CA ARG A 269 -17.81 11.64 -0.59
C ARG A 269 -16.40 11.68 -1.14
N CYS A 270 -16.16 12.52 -2.13
CA CYS A 270 -14.82 12.86 -2.60
C CYS A 270 -14.23 13.94 -1.66
N VAL A 271 -13.07 13.67 -1.09
CA VAL A 271 -12.41 14.56 -0.11
C VAL A 271 -11.15 15.22 -0.65
N ASP A 272 -10.56 14.64 -1.69
CA ASP A 272 -9.38 15.23 -2.35
C ASP A 272 -9.34 14.83 -3.83
N GLN A 273 -8.82 15.72 -4.66
CA GLN A 273 -8.45 15.46 -6.05
C GLN A 273 -7.12 16.13 -6.34
N ALA A 274 -6.16 15.39 -6.88
CA ALA A 274 -4.84 15.92 -7.20
C ALA A 274 -4.30 15.34 -8.51
N VAL A 275 -3.66 16.17 -9.33
CA VAL A 275 -2.85 15.71 -10.46
C VAL A 275 -1.50 15.25 -9.88
N THR A 276 -1.03 14.09 -10.31
CA THR A 276 0.28 13.57 -9.90
C THR A 276 1.39 14.48 -10.44
N THR A 277 2.22 15.02 -9.56
CA THR A 277 3.31 15.93 -9.93
C THR A 277 4.66 15.21 -10.02
N LEU A 278 5.63 15.82 -10.72
CA LEU A 278 7.01 15.33 -10.79
C LEU A 278 7.74 15.40 -9.45
N GLU A 279 7.21 16.15 -8.48
CA GLU A 279 7.72 16.15 -7.10
C GLU A 279 7.20 14.96 -6.29
N GLU A 280 5.98 14.50 -6.58
CA GLU A 280 5.35 13.37 -5.88
C GLU A 280 5.81 12.03 -6.44
N GLN A 281 5.97 11.88 -7.76
CA GLN A 281 6.49 10.67 -8.41
C GLN A 281 7.71 10.99 -9.26
N ARG A 282 8.88 10.49 -8.89
CA ARG A 282 10.17 10.95 -9.42
C ARG A 282 11.21 9.84 -9.49
N LYS A 283 12.23 10.06 -10.30
CA LYS A 283 13.44 9.23 -10.32
C LYS A 283 14.30 9.51 -9.10
N THR A 284 14.83 8.46 -8.50
CA THR A 284 15.73 8.55 -7.34
C THR A 284 16.81 7.46 -7.44
N ASP A 285 17.82 7.54 -6.59
CA ASP A 285 18.87 6.50 -6.48
C ASP A 285 18.38 5.17 -5.91
N TRP A 286 17.10 5.10 -5.50
CA TRP A 286 16.45 3.90 -4.99
C TRP A 286 15.43 3.32 -5.99
N LEU A 287 15.44 3.87 -7.23
CA LEU A 287 14.62 3.41 -8.35
C LEU A 287 15.50 3.22 -9.59
N GLU A 288 15.58 2.01 -10.11
CA GLU A 288 16.32 1.70 -11.37
C GLU A 288 15.44 1.88 -12.62
N ASN A 289 14.13 2.03 -12.44
CA ASN A 289 13.13 2.02 -13.50
C ASN A 289 12.70 3.44 -13.91
N GLU A 290 11.84 3.49 -14.93
CA GLU A 290 11.13 4.71 -15.36
C GLU A 290 10.21 5.23 -14.25
N SER A 291 9.94 6.56 -14.27
CA SER A 291 9.03 7.26 -13.36
C SER A 291 8.16 8.24 -14.13
N LEU A 292 7.36 9.06 -13.47
CA LEU A 292 6.34 9.92 -14.08
C LEU A 292 6.85 10.72 -15.29
N VAL A 293 8.03 11.30 -15.20
CA VAL A 293 8.63 12.08 -16.30
C VAL A 293 8.74 11.30 -17.61
N ASP A 294 8.90 9.97 -17.54
CA ASP A 294 8.99 9.10 -18.71
C ASP A 294 7.61 8.65 -19.22
N PHE A 295 6.54 8.93 -18.46
CA PHE A 295 5.18 8.52 -18.76
C PHE A 295 4.34 9.65 -19.34
N LEU A 296 4.79 10.89 -19.19
CA LEU A 296 4.15 12.08 -19.75
C LEU A 296 4.65 12.38 -21.17
N ASP A 297 3.81 13.03 -21.97
CA ASP A 297 4.22 13.59 -23.25
C ASP A 297 5.27 14.67 -23.01
N PRO A 298 6.46 14.59 -23.63
CA PRO A 298 7.56 15.53 -23.40
C PRO A 298 7.23 16.98 -23.84
N ASN A 299 6.23 17.17 -24.69
CA ASN A 299 5.80 18.50 -25.18
C ASN A 299 4.54 19.03 -24.47
N ASP A 300 3.79 18.14 -23.77
CA ASP A 300 2.54 18.50 -23.09
C ASP A 300 2.32 17.60 -21.86
N HIS A 301 2.84 18.03 -20.72
CA HIS A 301 2.71 17.28 -19.44
C HIS A 301 1.26 17.14 -18.93
N SER A 302 0.28 17.76 -19.59
CA SER A 302 -1.14 17.51 -19.31
C SER A 302 -1.63 16.16 -19.89
N LYS A 303 -0.76 15.47 -20.66
CA LYS A 303 -1.04 14.19 -21.30
C LYS A 303 0.01 13.13 -20.96
N THR A 304 -0.42 11.88 -21.05
CA THR A 304 0.50 10.74 -21.07
C THR A 304 1.14 10.60 -22.44
N ILE A 305 2.20 9.80 -22.55
CA ILE A 305 2.88 9.51 -23.83
C ILE A 305 1.94 8.87 -24.86
N GLU A 306 0.83 8.26 -24.42
CA GLU A 306 -0.22 7.71 -25.28
C GLU A 306 -1.25 8.79 -25.72
N GLY A 307 -1.09 10.05 -25.31
CA GLY A 307 -1.99 11.16 -25.61
C GLY A 307 -3.27 11.20 -24.75
N LEU A 308 -3.36 10.38 -23.71
CA LEU A 308 -4.46 10.37 -22.75
C LEU A 308 -4.23 11.43 -21.65
N PRO A 309 -5.26 11.86 -20.88
CA PRO A 309 -5.09 12.80 -19.78
C PRO A 309 -4.01 12.32 -18.79
N ALA A 310 -3.19 13.25 -18.29
CA ALA A 310 -2.17 12.96 -17.28
C ALA A 310 -2.79 12.37 -15.99
N PRO A 311 -2.03 11.59 -15.20
CA PRO A 311 -2.56 10.92 -14.02
C PRO A 311 -3.14 11.90 -12.99
N LYS A 312 -4.45 11.91 -12.85
CA LYS A 312 -5.23 12.59 -11.81
C LYS A 312 -5.82 11.55 -10.87
N ARG A 313 -5.82 11.84 -9.58
CA ARG A 313 -6.27 10.92 -8.55
C ARG A 313 -7.34 11.56 -7.68
N ALA A 314 -8.28 10.76 -7.19
CA ALA A 314 -9.26 11.19 -6.21
C ALA A 314 -9.24 10.28 -4.99
N VAL A 315 -9.49 10.87 -3.83
CA VAL A 315 -9.71 10.16 -2.55
C VAL A 315 -11.20 10.20 -2.24
N ILE A 316 -11.78 9.02 -2.09
CA ILE A 316 -13.18 8.83 -1.73
C ILE A 316 -13.25 8.17 -0.35
N LEU A 317 -14.10 8.70 0.51
CA LEU A 317 -14.48 8.08 1.77
C LEU A 317 -15.93 7.60 1.69
N ALA A 318 -16.20 6.43 2.27
CA ALA A 318 -17.54 5.86 2.32
C ALA A 318 -17.69 4.96 3.56
N ASN A 319 -18.94 4.61 3.93
CA ASN A 319 -19.23 3.69 5.01
C ASN A 319 -19.93 2.43 4.49
N SER A 320 -19.64 1.28 5.13
CA SER A 320 -20.29 0.00 4.82
C SER A 320 -21.75 -0.04 5.27
#